data_c622324be217368b9401a12283151364
#
_entry.id   c622324be217368b9401a12283151364
#
_cell.length_a   1.000
_cell.length_b   1.000
_cell.length_c   1.000
_cell.angle_alpha   90.00
_cell.angle_beta   90.00
_cell.angle_gamma   90.00
#
_symmetry.space_group_name_H-M   'P 1'
#
loop_
_entity.id
_entity.type
_entity.pdbx_description
1 polymer ?
#
loop_
_entity_poly.entity_id
_entity_poly.type
_entity_poly.pdbx_seq_one_letter_code
_entity_poly.pdbx_strand_id
1 'polypeptide(L)'
;MANSCSHAPWLLRKIVLPQHTDHAGVMWHGSYLSLLEEARINALSEVGLSYGDLSDEGYELPVVELQIKYLEPLFHGENLLLESWVSKGKGPRLRWLTNFIKDSQKSAALSKIDK
;
A
#
# COMPACT_ATOMS: atom_id res chain seq x y z
N MET A 1 4.04 1.37 16.53
CA MET A 1 4.88 2.14 15.62
C MET A 1 4.53 3.61 15.72
N ALA A 2 5.47 4.40 16.11
CA ALA A 2 5.27 5.83 16.09
C ALA A 2 5.26 6.28 14.63
N ASN A 3 4.15 6.78 14.15
CA ASN A 3 4.13 7.40 12.85
C ASN A 3 4.04 8.90 13.03
N SER A 4 4.73 9.63 12.18
CA SER A 4 4.75 11.08 12.18
C SER A 4 3.61 11.68 11.37
N CYS A 5 2.68 10.84 10.93
CA CYS A 5 1.56 11.27 10.10
C CYS A 5 0.49 11.93 10.97
N SER A 6 -0.06 13.04 10.49
CA SER A 6 -1.04 13.85 11.21
C SER A 6 -2.49 13.47 10.91
N HIS A 7 -2.72 12.44 10.12
CA HIS A 7 -4.06 12.02 9.71
C HIS A 7 -4.32 10.56 10.05
N ALA A 8 -5.59 10.19 10.09
CA ALA A 8 -5.99 8.80 10.20
C ALA A 8 -5.61 8.04 8.92
N PRO A 9 -5.35 6.73 9.01
CA PRO A 9 -4.99 5.97 7.83
C PRO A 9 -6.14 5.86 6.84
N TRP A 10 -5.81 5.81 5.55
CA TRP A 10 -6.74 5.36 4.53
C TRP A 10 -6.82 3.84 4.56
N LEU A 11 -8.01 3.31 4.43
CA LEU A 11 -8.27 1.89 4.54
C LEU A 11 -8.70 1.31 3.20
N LEU A 12 -8.11 0.20 2.82
CA LEU A 12 -8.51 -0.58 1.66
C LEU A 12 -8.68 -2.03 2.10
N ARG A 13 -9.90 -2.56 1.94
CA ARG A 13 -10.19 -3.96 2.29
C ARG A 13 -10.11 -4.81 1.04
N LYS A 14 -9.39 -5.92 1.13
CA LYS A 14 -9.21 -6.84 0.02
C LYS A 14 -9.31 -8.28 0.51
N ILE A 15 -9.52 -9.19 -0.42
CA ILE A 15 -9.40 -10.62 -0.19
C ILE A 15 -8.24 -11.08 -1.06
N VAL A 16 -7.36 -11.89 -0.49
CA VAL A 16 -6.28 -12.48 -1.28
C VAL A 16 -6.87 -13.49 -2.24
N LEU A 17 -6.79 -13.21 -3.54
CA LEU A 17 -7.33 -14.04 -4.60
C LEU A 17 -6.28 -15.05 -5.08
N PRO A 18 -6.70 -16.17 -5.68
CA PRO A 18 -5.74 -17.13 -6.25
C PRO A 18 -4.74 -16.47 -7.20
N GLN A 19 -5.17 -15.47 -7.97
CA GLN A 19 -4.29 -14.74 -8.90
C GLN A 19 -3.21 -13.93 -8.19
N HIS A 20 -3.36 -13.66 -6.90
CA HIS A 20 -2.37 -12.96 -6.10
C HIS A 20 -1.31 -13.91 -5.53
N THR A 21 -1.50 -15.21 -5.70
CA THR A 21 -0.67 -16.22 -5.06
C THR A 21 0.16 -16.98 -6.09
N ASP A 22 1.23 -17.59 -5.59
CA ASP A 22 2.05 -18.49 -6.38
C ASP A 22 1.46 -19.91 -6.33
N HIS A 23 2.16 -20.88 -6.89
CA HIS A 23 1.70 -22.27 -6.93
C HIS A 23 1.59 -22.92 -5.54
N ALA A 24 2.22 -22.33 -4.52
CA ALA A 24 2.08 -22.78 -3.14
C ALA A 24 0.91 -22.12 -2.40
N GLY A 25 0.17 -21.24 -3.06
CA GLY A 25 -0.97 -20.56 -2.47
C GLY A 25 -0.61 -19.38 -1.60
N VAL A 26 0.64 -18.91 -1.66
CA VAL A 26 1.14 -17.79 -0.87
C VAL A 26 1.25 -16.55 -1.75
N MET A 27 0.82 -15.40 -1.23
CA MET A 27 0.88 -14.16 -1.97
C MET A 27 2.33 -13.80 -2.32
N TRP A 28 2.60 -13.61 -3.60
CA TRP A 28 3.93 -13.33 -4.09
C TRP A 28 4.19 -11.82 -4.17
N HIS A 29 5.48 -11.44 -4.20
CA HIS A 29 5.90 -10.04 -4.05
C HIS A 29 5.28 -9.08 -5.07
N GLY A 30 5.04 -9.53 -6.31
CA GLY A 30 4.40 -8.68 -7.31
C GLY A 30 2.98 -8.26 -6.93
N SER A 31 2.25 -9.12 -6.23
CA SER A 31 0.92 -8.79 -5.76
C SER A 31 0.93 -7.73 -4.66
N TYR A 32 1.95 -7.71 -3.80
CA TYR A 32 2.11 -6.63 -2.82
C TYR A 32 2.25 -5.28 -3.53
N LEU A 33 3.05 -5.22 -4.58
CA LEU A 33 3.23 -3.99 -5.36
C LEU A 33 1.92 -3.53 -6.00
N SER A 34 1.17 -4.46 -6.57
CA SER A 34 -0.12 -4.18 -7.19
C SER A 34 -1.12 -3.62 -6.17
N LEU A 35 -1.19 -4.21 -4.99
CA LEU A 35 -2.09 -3.75 -3.92
C LEU A 35 -1.66 -2.41 -3.35
N LEU A 36 -0.36 -2.14 -3.28
CA LEU A 36 0.15 -0.84 -2.86
C LEU A 36 -0.27 0.27 -3.82
N GLU A 37 -0.22 0.01 -5.13
CA GLU A 37 -0.69 0.96 -6.12
C GLU A 37 -2.20 1.20 -5.98
N GLU A 38 -2.97 0.14 -5.78
CA GLU A 38 -4.41 0.25 -5.59
C GLU A 38 -4.75 1.07 -4.34
N ALA A 39 -4.03 0.83 -3.24
CA ALA A 39 -4.23 1.58 -2.00
C ALA A 39 -3.93 3.07 -2.18
N ARG A 40 -2.88 3.39 -2.91
CA ARG A 40 -2.52 4.78 -3.19
C ARG A 40 -3.57 5.48 -4.03
N ILE A 41 -4.02 4.82 -5.10
CA ILE A 41 -5.06 5.39 -5.98
C ILE A 41 -6.37 5.59 -5.21
N ASN A 42 -6.74 4.63 -4.37
CA ASN A 42 -7.91 4.74 -3.51
C ASN A 42 -7.81 5.93 -2.56
N ALA A 43 -6.66 6.13 -1.94
CA ALA A 43 -6.43 7.23 -1.02
C ALA A 43 -6.53 8.59 -1.74
N LEU A 44 -5.93 8.71 -2.91
CA LEU A 44 -6.01 9.94 -3.71
C LEU A 44 -7.45 10.24 -4.12
N SER A 45 -8.21 9.21 -4.49
CA SER A 45 -9.62 9.36 -4.84
C SER A 45 -10.45 9.88 -3.68
N GLU A 46 -10.17 9.44 -2.45
CA GLU A 46 -10.90 9.90 -1.26
C GLU A 46 -10.69 11.37 -0.97
N VAL A 47 -9.58 11.94 -1.37
CA VAL A 47 -9.32 13.38 -1.20
C VAL A 47 -9.65 14.19 -2.45
N GLY A 48 -10.39 13.59 -3.40
CA GLY A 48 -10.85 14.27 -4.60
C GLY A 48 -9.83 14.39 -5.72
N LEU A 49 -8.73 13.63 -5.64
CA LEU A 49 -7.69 13.64 -6.66
C LEU A 49 -7.62 12.27 -7.32
N SER A 50 -7.90 12.20 -8.62
CA SER A 50 -7.69 10.96 -9.35
C SER A 50 -6.27 10.92 -9.92
N TYR A 51 -5.76 9.72 -10.13
CA TYR A 51 -4.46 9.56 -10.75
C TYR A 51 -4.44 10.17 -12.16
N GLY A 52 -5.54 10.02 -12.89
CA GLY A 52 -5.66 10.61 -14.23
C GLY A 52 -5.59 12.13 -14.19
N ASP A 53 -6.25 12.76 -13.22
CA ASP A 53 -6.23 14.21 -13.07
C ASP A 53 -4.82 14.72 -12.78
N LEU A 54 -4.09 14.06 -11.90
CA LEU A 54 -2.72 14.43 -11.59
C LEU A 54 -1.81 14.28 -12.80
N SER A 55 -1.97 13.20 -13.54
CA SER A 55 -1.18 12.93 -14.74
C SER A 55 -1.46 13.97 -15.83
N ASP A 56 -2.72 14.34 -16.02
CA ASP A 56 -3.14 15.35 -17.00
C ASP A 56 -2.58 16.72 -16.68
N GLU A 57 -2.40 17.04 -15.40
CA GLU A 57 -1.79 18.29 -14.95
C GLU A 57 -0.26 18.25 -14.98
N GLY A 58 0.33 17.13 -15.41
CA GLY A 58 1.77 16.97 -15.50
C GLY A 58 2.43 16.53 -14.21
N TYR A 59 1.66 16.15 -13.21
CA TYR A 59 2.21 15.65 -11.96
C TYR A 59 2.40 14.14 -12.05
N GLU A 60 3.64 13.70 -12.08
CA GLU A 60 3.96 12.30 -12.01
C GLU A 60 4.76 12.04 -10.75
N LEU A 61 4.44 10.93 -10.08
CA LEU A 61 5.09 10.56 -8.84
C LEU A 61 5.83 9.22 -9.03
N PRO A 62 7.01 9.27 -9.67
CA PRO A 62 7.77 8.04 -9.86
C PRO A 62 8.25 7.48 -8.53
N VAL A 63 8.30 6.17 -8.42
CA VAL A 63 8.85 5.52 -7.23
C VAL A 63 10.36 5.76 -7.22
N VAL A 64 10.84 6.37 -6.13
CA VAL A 64 12.26 6.62 -5.94
C VAL A 64 12.89 5.51 -5.11
N GLU A 65 12.15 5.01 -4.12
CA GLU A 65 12.62 3.96 -3.23
C GLU A 65 11.43 3.15 -2.73
N LEU A 66 11.62 1.84 -2.65
CA LEU A 66 10.61 0.92 -2.14
C LEU A 66 11.28 -0.03 -1.14
N GLN A 67 10.67 -0.17 0.03
CA GLN A 67 11.07 -1.16 1.02
C GLN A 67 9.82 -1.91 1.47
N ILE A 68 9.87 -3.24 1.48
CA ILE A 68 8.81 -4.08 2.02
C ILE A 68 9.44 -5.05 3.01
N LYS A 69 8.87 -5.08 4.21
CA LYS A 69 9.28 -6.03 5.24
C LYS A 69 8.17 -7.07 5.36
N TYR A 70 8.48 -8.30 5.03
CA TYR A 70 7.53 -9.42 5.10
C TYR A 70 7.61 -10.06 6.47
N LEU A 71 6.48 -10.12 7.16
CA LEU A 71 6.42 -10.62 8.54
C LEU A 71 5.69 -11.96 8.63
N GLU A 72 4.58 -12.10 7.91
CA GLU A 72 3.74 -13.29 7.90
C GLU A 72 3.27 -13.58 6.48
N PRO A 73 3.17 -14.84 6.08
CA PRO A 73 2.65 -15.16 4.75
C PRO A 73 1.16 -14.86 4.66
N LEU A 74 0.71 -14.51 3.47
CA LEU A 74 -0.71 -14.33 3.16
C LEU A 74 -1.11 -15.41 2.17
N PHE A 75 -2.19 -16.12 2.49
CA PHE A 75 -2.72 -17.21 1.68
C PHE A 75 -4.01 -16.77 0.99
N HIS A 76 -4.33 -17.41 -0.12
CA HIS A 76 -5.57 -17.11 -0.81
C HIS A 76 -6.78 -17.35 0.11
N GLY A 77 -7.80 -16.52 -0.03
CA GLY A 77 -8.99 -16.58 0.79
C GLY A 77 -8.92 -15.76 2.07
N GLU A 78 -7.73 -15.31 2.48
CA GLU A 78 -7.61 -14.47 3.67
C GLU A 78 -8.10 -13.06 3.40
N ASN A 79 -8.78 -12.48 4.39
CA ASN A 79 -9.12 -11.06 4.34
C ASN A 79 -7.90 -10.24 4.67
N LEU A 80 -7.77 -9.12 4.01
CA LEU A 80 -6.61 -8.25 4.11
C LEU A 80 -7.08 -6.81 4.22
N LEU A 81 -6.51 -6.09 5.17
CA LEU A 81 -6.74 -4.66 5.33
C LEU A 81 -5.43 -3.93 5.10
N LEU A 82 -5.42 -3.00 4.16
CA LEU A 82 -4.29 -2.11 3.96
C LEU A 82 -4.58 -0.79 4.65
N GLU A 83 -3.74 -0.43 5.61
CA GLU A 83 -3.78 0.88 6.26
C GLU A 83 -2.63 1.71 5.70
N SER A 84 -2.94 2.87 5.14
CA SER A 84 -1.94 3.70 4.48
C SER A 84 -1.90 5.10 5.06
N TRP A 85 -0.69 5.61 5.21
CA TRP A 85 -0.43 6.98 5.63
C TRP A 85 0.52 7.63 4.63
N VAL A 86 0.44 8.94 4.52
CA VAL A 86 1.41 9.71 3.77
C VAL A 86 2.08 10.71 4.70
N SER A 87 3.38 10.87 4.55
CA SER A 87 4.15 11.87 5.30
C SER A 87 5.16 12.52 4.36
N LYS A 88 5.74 13.62 4.81
CA LYS A 88 6.82 14.27 4.07
C LYS A 88 8.08 13.43 4.15
N GLY A 89 8.67 13.16 2.99
CA GLY A 89 10.01 12.61 2.89
C GLY A 89 11.03 13.72 2.79
N LYS A 90 12.22 13.40 2.32
CA LYS A 90 13.29 14.38 2.11
C LYS A 90 13.01 15.24 0.88
N GLY A 91 13.14 16.56 1.02
CA GLY A 91 12.91 17.49 -0.07
C GLY A 91 11.49 17.40 -0.62
N PRO A 92 11.31 17.28 -1.94
CA PRO A 92 9.98 17.20 -2.55
C PRO A 92 9.33 15.82 -2.47
N ARG A 93 9.97 14.86 -1.81
CA ARG A 93 9.48 13.48 -1.76
C ARG A 93 8.32 13.31 -0.80
N LEU A 94 7.41 12.42 -1.16
CA LEU A 94 6.34 11.94 -0.29
C LEU A 94 6.65 10.51 0.12
N ARG A 95 6.41 10.20 1.37
CA ARG A 95 6.61 8.85 1.89
C ARG A 95 5.26 8.22 2.18
N TRP A 96 5.01 7.09 1.54
CA TRP A 96 3.81 6.30 1.76
C TRP A 96 4.15 5.11 2.65
N LEU A 97 3.46 5.02 3.77
CA LEU A 97 3.60 3.91 4.70
C LEU A 97 2.34 3.07 4.64
N THR A 98 2.47 1.78 4.45
CA THR A 98 1.32 0.87 4.37
C THR A 98 1.55 -0.34 5.26
N ASN A 99 0.55 -0.66 6.07
CA ASN A 99 0.53 -1.83 6.90
C ASN A 99 -0.49 -2.82 6.33
N PHE A 100 -0.05 -4.04 6.08
CA PHE A 100 -0.91 -5.12 5.60
C PHE A 100 -1.34 -5.95 6.79
N ILE A 101 -2.62 -5.88 7.14
CA ILE A 101 -3.17 -6.55 8.32
C ILE A 101 -4.03 -7.73 7.88
N LYS A 102 -3.72 -8.91 8.38
CA LYS A 102 -4.47 -10.13 8.07
C LYS A 102 -5.57 -10.38 9.11
N ASP A 103 -6.39 -11.40 8.88
CA ASP A 103 -7.56 -11.75 9.69
C ASP A 103 -7.31 -11.79 11.19
N SER A 104 -6.13 -12.20 11.61
CA SER A 104 -5.77 -12.34 13.02
C SER A 104 -5.35 -11.03 13.67
N GLN A 105 -5.55 -9.89 13.02
CA GLN A 105 -5.10 -8.56 13.44
C GLN A 105 -3.58 -8.43 13.47
N LYS A 106 -2.87 -9.35 12.86
CA LYS A 106 -1.40 -9.32 12.79
C LYS A 106 -0.95 -8.58 11.53
N SER A 107 0.14 -7.85 11.66
CA SER A 107 0.81 -7.28 10.49
C SER A 107 1.47 -8.39 9.67
N ALA A 108 1.07 -8.52 8.41
CA ALA A 108 1.67 -9.47 7.50
C ALA A 108 2.86 -8.85 6.75
N ALA A 109 2.81 -7.55 6.49
CA ALA A 109 3.89 -6.83 5.85
C ALA A 109 3.82 -5.35 6.16
N LEU A 110 4.96 -4.69 6.10
CA LEU A 110 5.08 -3.24 6.23
C LEU A 110 5.79 -2.73 5.00
N SER A 111 5.25 -1.67 4.42
CA SER A 111 5.81 -1.08 3.21
C SER A 111 6.11 0.39 3.41
N LYS A 112 7.18 0.84 2.76
CA LYS A 112 7.60 2.22 2.73
C LYS A 112 8.01 2.55 1.31
N ILE A 113 7.29 3.49 0.70
CA ILE A 113 7.55 3.92 -0.68
C ILE A 113 7.81 5.42 -0.66
N ASP A 114 8.95 5.82 -1.18
CA ASP A 114 9.28 7.23 -1.38
C ASP A 114 9.01 7.60 -2.85
N LYS A 115 8.29 8.67 -3.05
CA LYS A 115 7.91 9.17 -4.39
C LYS A 115 8.24 10.65 -4.54
#